data_4ce715c5e2b6e0b2fbe0b0d22cc5798b
#
_entry.id   4ce715c5e2b6e0b2fbe0b0d22cc5798b
#
_cell.length_a   1.000
_cell.length_b   1.000
_cell.length_c   1.000
_cell.angle_alpha   90.00
_cell.angle_beta   90.00
_cell.angle_gamma   90.00
#
_symmetry.space_group_name_H-M   'P 1'
#
loop_
_entity.id
_entity.type
_entity.pdbx_description
1 polymer ?
#
loop_
_entity_poly.entity_id
_entity_poly.type
_entity_poly.pdbx_seq_one_letter_code
_entity_poly.pdbx_strand_id
1 'polypeptide(L)' 'MGQVIHLKEIHQARRRRTEKVSMDECVELLEWNLKRSLDQYFSSPPEERSMRATQIRKLSELLEYALRLL' A
#
# COMPACT_ATOMS: atom_id res chain seq x y z
N MET A 1 36.06 12.84 -13.63
CA MET A 1 35.77 12.24 -12.34
C MET A 1 34.57 12.85 -11.61
N GLY A 2 34.33 14.16 -11.72
CA GLY A 2 33.13 14.78 -11.18
C GLY A 2 31.82 14.24 -11.76
N GLN A 3 31.85 13.70 -12.98
CA GLN A 3 30.68 13.12 -13.64
C GLN A 3 30.14 11.89 -12.94
N VAL A 4 30.99 11.10 -12.30
CA VAL A 4 30.58 9.88 -11.57
C VAL A 4 29.74 10.25 -10.34
N ILE A 5 30.09 11.33 -9.66
CA ILE A 5 29.35 11.83 -8.50
C ILE A 5 27.95 12.34 -8.91
N HIS A 6 27.88 13.06 -10.02
CA HIS A 6 26.60 13.55 -10.56
C HIS A 6 25.68 12.40 -10.99
N LEU A 7 26.23 11.36 -11.59
CA LEU A 7 25.44 10.17 -11.96
C LEU A 7 24.86 9.50 -10.73
N LYS A 8 25.62 9.43 -9.65
CA LYS A 8 25.18 8.84 -8.39
C LYS A 8 24.01 9.62 -7.79
N GLU A 9 24.08 10.96 -7.82
CA GLU A 9 22.98 11.82 -7.36
C GLU A 9 21.73 11.66 -8.21
N ILE A 10 21.86 11.55 -9.52
CA ILE A 10 20.76 11.33 -10.45
C ILE A 10 20.10 9.98 -10.18
N HIS A 11 20.87 8.94 -9.95
CA HIS A 11 20.35 7.61 -9.62
C HIS A 11 19.58 7.62 -8.31
N GLN A 12 20.08 8.31 -7.30
CA GLN A 12 19.38 8.44 -6.03
C GLN A 12 18.05 9.19 -6.16
N ALA A 13 18.02 10.27 -6.93
CA ALA A 13 16.80 11.02 -7.20
C ALA A 13 15.76 10.18 -7.94
N ARG A 14 16.17 9.40 -8.94
CA ARG A 14 15.29 8.48 -9.67
C ARG A 14 14.76 7.38 -8.77
N ARG A 15 15.60 6.84 -7.91
CA ARG A 15 15.21 5.80 -6.96
C ARG A 15 14.14 6.29 -6.00
N ARG A 16 14.28 7.52 -5.48
CA ARG A 16 13.28 8.15 -4.60
C ARG A 16 11.93 8.34 -5.32
N ARG A 17 11.95 8.75 -6.57
CA ARG A 17 10.74 8.88 -7.38
C ARG A 17 10.06 7.53 -7.59
N THR A 18 10.83 6.50 -7.91
CA THR A 18 10.32 5.14 -8.09
C THR A 18 9.69 4.62 -6.80
N GLU A 19 10.35 4.82 -5.66
CA GLU A 19 9.82 4.42 -4.36
C GLU A 19 8.50 5.12 -4.04
N LYS A 20 8.39 6.42 -4.32
CA LYS A 20 7.15 7.18 -4.10
C LYS A 20 6.02 6.68 -4.98
N VAL A 21 6.28 6.43 -6.25
CA VAL A 21 5.28 5.88 -7.19
C VAL A 21 4.86 4.49 -6.72
N SER A 22 5.80 3.66 -6.29
CA SER A 22 5.51 2.32 -5.75
C SER A 22 4.65 2.38 -4.49
N MET A 23 4.87 3.37 -3.62
CA MET A 23 4.06 3.59 -2.42
C MET A 23 2.64 4.01 -2.79
N ASP A 24 2.47 4.91 -3.75
CA ASP A 24 1.15 5.33 -4.23
C ASP A 24 0.38 4.14 -4.83
N GLU A 25 1.04 3.32 -5.62
CA GLU A 25 0.45 2.09 -6.17
C GLU A 25 0.07 1.10 -5.06
N CYS A 26 0.90 0.97 -4.04
CA CYS A 26 0.63 0.12 -2.89
C CYS A 26 -0.62 0.59 -2.14
N VAL A 27 -0.75 1.89 -1.92
CA VAL A 27 -1.94 2.49 -1.29
C VAL A 27 -3.19 2.21 -2.12
N GLU A 28 -3.14 2.38 -3.43
CA GLU A 28 -4.25 2.08 -4.32
C GLU A 28 -4.67 0.61 -4.25
N LEU A 29 -3.71 -0.30 -4.24
CA LEU A 29 -3.97 -1.73 -4.10
C LEU A 29 -4.60 -2.07 -2.75
N LEU A 30 -4.12 -1.45 -1.68
CA LEU A 30 -4.68 -1.65 -0.35
C LEU A 30 -6.11 -1.14 -0.25
N GLU A 31 -6.39 0.03 -0.82
CA GLU A 31 -7.74 0.58 -0.89
C GLU A 31 -8.69 -0.34 -1.67
N TRP A 32 -8.23 -0.85 -2.80
CA TRP A 32 -8.97 -1.79 -3.63
C TRP A 32 -9.30 -3.08 -2.88
N ASN A 33 -8.28 -3.65 -2.22
CA ASN A 33 -8.43 -4.87 -1.43
C ASN A 33 -9.36 -4.66 -0.24
N LEU A 34 -9.28 -3.50 0.41
CA LEU A 34 -10.17 -3.16 1.53
C LEU A 34 -11.61 -3.07 1.06
N LYS A 35 -11.85 -2.38 -0.04
CA LYS A 35 -13.19 -2.25 -0.63
C LYS A 35 -13.78 -3.60 -0.99
N ARG A 36 -12.98 -4.44 -1.64
CA ARG A 36 -13.36 -5.79 -2.01
C ARG A 36 -13.64 -6.66 -0.78
N SER A 37 -12.82 -6.53 0.26
CA SER A 37 -13.00 -7.27 1.51
C SER A 37 -14.29 -6.87 2.23
N LEU A 38 -14.65 -5.59 2.19
CA LEU A 38 -15.92 -5.10 2.72
C LEU A 38 -17.10 -5.71 1.97
N ASP A 39 -17.06 -5.74 0.65
CA ASP A 39 -18.11 -6.37 -0.17
C ASP A 39 -18.23 -7.85 0.17
N GLN A 40 -17.13 -8.55 0.31
CA GLN A 40 -17.10 -9.96 0.71
C GLN A 40 -17.67 -10.17 2.12
N TYR A 41 -17.37 -9.26 3.05
CA TYR A 41 -17.90 -9.31 4.41
C TYR A 41 -19.44 -9.26 4.41
N PHE A 42 -20.01 -8.33 3.68
CA PHE A 42 -21.46 -8.18 3.60
C PHE A 42 -22.15 -9.36 2.90
N SER A 43 -21.43 -10.04 2.02
CA SER A 43 -21.94 -11.21 1.30
C SER A 43 -21.67 -12.52 2.04
N SER A 44 -20.86 -12.50 3.09
CA SER A 44 -20.44 -13.71 3.80
C SER A 44 -21.49 -14.20 4.80
N PRO A 45 -21.57 -15.52 5.01
CA PRO A 45 -22.41 -16.06 6.07
C PRO A 45 -21.89 -15.63 7.46
N PRO A 46 -22.77 -15.61 8.49
CA PRO A 46 -22.38 -15.15 9.83
C PRO A 46 -21.17 -15.87 10.42
N GLU A 47 -20.96 -17.12 10.06
CA GLU A 47 -19.85 -17.95 10.52
C GLU A 47 -18.48 -17.43 10.08
N GLU A 48 -18.43 -16.81 8.89
CA GLU A 48 -17.20 -16.29 8.31
C GLU A 48 -16.97 -14.82 8.62
N ARG A 49 -17.97 -14.11 9.12
CA ARG A 49 -17.90 -12.66 9.33
C ARG A 49 -16.79 -12.26 10.29
N SER A 50 -16.55 -13.03 11.34
CA SER A 50 -15.48 -12.75 12.31
C SER A 50 -14.10 -12.78 11.65
N MET A 51 -13.84 -13.77 10.82
CA MET A 51 -12.59 -13.89 10.07
C MET A 51 -12.45 -12.75 9.06
N ARG A 52 -13.52 -12.44 8.34
CA ARG A 52 -13.54 -11.33 7.37
C ARG A 52 -13.31 -9.97 8.03
N ALA A 53 -13.93 -9.75 9.19
CA ALA A 53 -13.72 -8.53 9.97
C ALA A 53 -12.27 -8.37 10.40
N THR A 54 -11.61 -9.46 10.80
CA THR A 54 -10.19 -9.46 11.16
C THR A 54 -9.32 -9.08 9.96
N GLN A 55 -9.62 -9.61 8.78
CA GLN A 55 -8.90 -9.28 7.55
C GLN A 55 -9.05 -7.80 7.18
N ILE A 56 -10.27 -7.26 7.28
CA ILE A 56 -10.55 -5.85 7.04
C ILE A 56 -9.77 -4.97 7.99
N ARG A 57 -9.72 -5.32 9.25
CA ARG A 57 -8.97 -4.58 10.27
C ARG A 57 -7.48 -4.55 9.94
N LYS A 58 -6.90 -5.68 9.56
CA LYS A 58 -5.49 -5.75 9.17
C LYS A 58 -5.19 -4.92 7.93
N LEU A 59 -6.06 -4.96 6.93
CA LEU A 59 -5.92 -4.13 5.73
C LEU A 59 -6.02 -2.65 6.06
N SER A 60 -6.94 -2.25 6.94
CA SER A 60 -7.08 -0.88 7.39
C SER A 60 -5.84 -0.38 8.12
N GLU A 61 -5.25 -1.20 8.98
CA GLU A 61 -4.02 -0.88 9.69
C GLU A 61 -2.85 -0.70 8.73
N LEU A 62 -2.72 -1.58 7.74
CA LEU A 62 -1.69 -1.49 6.70
C LEU A 62 -1.87 -0.23 5.86
N LEU A 63 -3.09 0.08 5.47
CA LEU A 63 -3.40 1.28 4.70
C LEU A 63 -3.08 2.54 5.50
N GLU A 64 -3.46 2.59 6.75
CA GLU A 64 -3.14 3.71 7.64
C GLU A 64 -1.64 3.91 7.77
N TYR A 65 -0.89 2.82 7.95
CA TYR A 65 0.56 2.85 8.02
C TYR A 65 1.18 3.37 6.72
N ALA A 66 0.72 2.86 5.58
CA ALA A 66 1.21 3.29 4.28
C ALA A 66 0.94 4.79 4.03
N LEU A 67 -0.23 5.28 4.41
CA LEU A 67 -0.59 6.70 4.27
C LEU A 67 0.29 7.61 5.14
N ARG A 68 0.73 7.13 6.29
CA ARG A 68 1.65 7.88 7.16
C ARG A 68 3.05 8.00 6.56
N LEU A 69 3.46 7.06 5.73
CA LEU A 69 4.76 7.08 5.07
C LEU A 69 4.79 8.00 3.84
N LEU A 70 3.65 8.35 3.32
CA LEU A 70 3.54 9.32 2.23
C LEU A 70 3.61 10.75 2.78
#